data_a29f32b6fc966d6ee50b452369682104
#
_entry.id   a29f32b6fc966d6ee50b452369682104
#
_cell.length_a   1.000
_cell.length_b   1.000
_cell.length_c   1.000
_cell.angle_alpha   90.00
_cell.angle_beta   90.00
_cell.angle_gamma   90.00
#
_symmetry.space_group_name_H-M   'P 1'
#
loop_
_entity.id
_entity.type
_entity.pdbx_description
1 polymer ?
#
loop_
_entity_poly.entity_id
_entity_poly.type
_entity_poly.pdbx_seq_one_letter_code
_entity_poly.pdbx_strand_id
1 'polypeptide(L)'
;MKRNISKFLSLLLAAVLLLSLIAPAALAAESANSIYLRTAEDLAELSRNCTLDSWSQGKTVYLEADIDLTGVDYTPIPTFGGTFEGQGHTISGLSVTGSGNVRGLFRYIQPSGAVRDLHVSGSIAPSDRKNTLGGLVGENQGTITNCSFSGAVSGADSIGGIAGINEAQGQIINCSFSGSITGEHYVGGIAGQNYGSIVQCENSGSINTTEVDAELNLDNLNQDQLNAAENVPVCTDCLLYTSPSPRD
;
A
#
# COMPACT_ATOMS: atom_id res chain seq x y z
N MET A 1 -7.91 59.46 -31.24
CA MET A 1 -8.57 58.29 -30.67
C MET A 1 -8.34 56.98 -31.44
N LYS A 2 -8.36 56.92 -32.76
CA LYS A 2 -8.19 55.71 -33.58
C LYS A 2 -6.83 55.00 -33.45
N ARG A 3 -5.75 55.72 -33.14
CA ARG A 3 -4.37 55.15 -33.07
C ARG A 3 -4.08 54.34 -31.78
N ASN A 4 -4.82 54.56 -30.71
CA ASN A 4 -4.67 53.82 -29.46
C ASN A 4 -5.46 52.52 -29.46
N ILE A 5 -6.58 52.45 -30.17
CA ILE A 5 -7.42 51.26 -30.29
C ILE A 5 -6.68 50.17 -31.07
N SER A 6 -5.96 50.51 -32.13
CA SER A 6 -5.16 49.56 -32.93
C SER A 6 -4.02 48.91 -32.11
N LYS A 7 -3.36 49.68 -31.24
CA LYS A 7 -2.30 49.16 -30.36
C LYS A 7 -2.88 48.26 -29.27
N PHE A 8 -4.04 48.57 -28.72
CA PHE A 8 -4.74 47.71 -27.77
C PHE A 8 -5.19 46.41 -28.42
N LEU A 9 -5.72 46.47 -29.65
CA LEU A 9 -6.17 45.28 -30.37
C LEU A 9 -5.00 44.36 -30.75
N SER A 10 -3.83 44.94 -31.13
CA SER A 10 -2.62 44.15 -31.43
C SER A 10 -2.03 43.50 -30.17
N LEU A 11 -2.07 44.18 -29.01
CA LEU A 11 -1.62 43.62 -27.73
C LEU A 11 -2.53 42.48 -27.26
N LEU A 12 -3.85 42.66 -27.42
CA LEU A 12 -4.85 41.62 -27.08
C LEU A 12 -4.68 40.40 -27.99
N LEU A 13 -4.47 40.58 -29.28
CA LEU A 13 -4.24 39.50 -30.24
C LEU A 13 -2.93 38.74 -29.95
N ALA A 14 -1.87 39.44 -29.57
CA ALA A 14 -0.61 38.83 -29.16
C ALA A 14 -0.73 38.04 -27.86
N ALA A 15 -1.51 38.53 -26.89
CA ALA A 15 -1.77 37.82 -25.64
C ALA A 15 -2.60 36.54 -25.86
N VAL A 16 -3.61 36.58 -26.74
CA VAL A 16 -4.42 35.41 -27.09
C VAL A 16 -3.58 34.38 -27.85
N LEU A 17 -2.70 34.81 -28.76
CA LEU A 17 -1.77 33.91 -29.47
C LEU A 17 -0.74 33.25 -28.53
N LEU A 18 -0.23 33.99 -27.55
CA LEU A 18 0.66 33.44 -26.52
C LEU A 18 -0.06 32.40 -25.61
N LEU A 19 -1.31 32.68 -25.22
CA LEU A 19 -2.10 31.73 -24.43
C LEU A 19 -2.41 30.43 -25.21
N SER A 20 -2.68 30.54 -26.53
CA SER A 20 -2.97 29.38 -27.37
C SER A 20 -1.74 28.50 -27.65
N LEU A 21 -0.54 29.01 -27.51
CA LEU A 21 0.71 28.25 -27.65
C LEU A 21 1.15 27.55 -26.35
N ILE A 22 0.77 28.09 -25.18
CA ILE A 22 1.13 27.52 -23.88
C ILE A 22 0.18 26.39 -23.49
N ALA A 23 -1.12 26.52 -23.78
CA ALA A 23 -2.12 25.52 -23.41
C ALA A 23 -1.87 24.10 -24.00
N PRO A 24 -1.55 23.93 -25.30
CA PRO A 24 -1.30 22.60 -25.85
C PRO A 24 0.01 21.97 -25.33
N ALA A 25 1.00 22.75 -24.98
CA ALA A 25 2.25 22.22 -24.43
C ALA A 25 2.10 21.75 -22.97
N ALA A 26 1.31 22.46 -22.17
CA ALA A 26 0.98 22.05 -20.81
C ALA A 26 0.12 20.78 -20.80
N LEU A 27 -0.91 20.70 -21.66
CA LEU A 27 -1.76 19.53 -21.80
C LEU A 27 -0.98 18.30 -22.32
N ALA A 28 -0.04 18.51 -23.25
CA ALA A 28 0.84 17.45 -23.74
C ALA A 28 1.83 16.94 -22.68
N ALA A 29 2.30 17.84 -21.81
CA ALA A 29 3.18 17.47 -20.69
C ALA A 29 2.43 16.69 -19.60
N GLU A 30 1.18 17.03 -19.30
CA GLU A 30 0.32 16.24 -18.40
C GLU A 30 0.03 14.85 -18.98
N SER A 31 -0.28 14.74 -20.27
CA SER A 31 -0.51 13.45 -20.91
C SER A 31 0.73 12.55 -20.97
N ALA A 32 1.92 13.16 -21.10
CA ALA A 32 3.19 12.41 -21.12
C ALA A 32 3.56 11.79 -19.76
N ASN A 33 3.04 12.34 -18.67
CA ASN A 33 3.29 11.86 -17.31
C ASN A 33 2.15 11.03 -16.72
N SER A 34 1.07 10.83 -17.46
CA SER A 34 -0.09 10.04 -17.04
C SER A 34 -0.02 8.63 -17.63
N ILE A 35 -0.25 7.64 -16.77
CA ILE A 35 -0.26 6.21 -17.12
C ILE A 35 -1.62 5.66 -16.72
N TYR A 36 -2.23 4.88 -17.57
CA TYR A 36 -3.57 4.34 -17.35
C TYR A 36 -3.51 2.81 -17.32
N LEU A 37 -3.98 2.21 -16.23
CA LEU A 37 -4.01 0.77 -16.03
C LEU A 37 -5.45 0.27 -16.14
N ARG A 38 -5.66 -0.75 -16.95
CA ARG A 38 -6.96 -1.41 -17.17
C ARG A 38 -6.89 -2.92 -17.08
N THR A 39 -5.67 -3.48 -17.17
CA THR A 39 -5.45 -4.91 -17.26
C THR A 39 -4.29 -5.36 -16.36
N ALA A 40 -4.23 -6.66 -16.07
CA ALA A 40 -3.09 -7.26 -15.37
C ALA A 40 -1.75 -7.04 -16.11
N GLU A 41 -1.78 -7.02 -17.46
CA GLU A 41 -0.57 -6.76 -18.25
C GLU A 41 -0.07 -5.32 -18.11
N ASP A 42 -0.99 -4.32 -18.05
CA ASP A 42 -0.61 -2.92 -17.80
C ASP A 42 0.08 -2.79 -16.42
N LEU A 43 -0.44 -3.49 -15.40
CA LEU A 43 0.18 -3.52 -14.07
C LEU A 43 1.54 -4.21 -14.07
N ALA A 44 1.68 -5.30 -14.83
CA ALA A 44 2.96 -5.98 -15.00
C ALA A 44 3.99 -5.11 -15.76
N GLU A 45 3.53 -4.32 -16.74
CA GLU A 45 4.38 -3.36 -17.43
C GLU A 45 4.84 -2.24 -16.49
N LEU A 46 3.94 -1.71 -15.66
CA LEU A 46 4.29 -0.75 -14.61
C LEU A 46 5.38 -1.32 -13.69
N SER A 47 5.23 -2.58 -13.25
CA SER A 47 6.23 -3.25 -12.40
C SER A 47 7.59 -3.33 -13.09
N ARG A 48 7.64 -3.73 -14.36
CA ARG A 48 8.90 -3.79 -15.14
C ARG A 48 9.57 -2.42 -15.27
N ASN A 49 8.79 -1.39 -15.53
CA ASN A 49 9.30 -0.03 -15.69
C ASN A 49 9.81 0.56 -14.38
N CYS A 50 9.19 0.24 -13.25
CA CYS A 50 9.58 0.68 -11.91
C CYS A 50 10.83 -0.02 -11.35
N THR A 51 11.60 -0.74 -12.15
CA THR A 51 12.94 -1.25 -11.76
C THR A 51 13.97 -0.13 -11.65
N LEU A 52 13.72 1.03 -12.29
CA LEU A 52 14.55 2.22 -12.16
C LEU A 52 13.90 3.16 -11.14
N ASP A 53 14.64 3.53 -10.10
CA ASP A 53 14.18 4.34 -8.97
C ASP A 53 13.57 5.69 -9.37
N SER A 54 14.03 6.28 -10.46
CA SER A 54 13.54 7.58 -10.94
C SER A 54 12.41 7.48 -11.95
N TRP A 55 12.10 6.28 -12.46
CA TRP A 55 11.18 6.15 -13.61
C TRP A 55 9.76 6.64 -13.29
N SER A 56 9.25 6.33 -12.12
CA SER A 56 7.90 6.73 -11.69
C SER A 56 7.81 8.14 -11.11
N GLN A 57 8.94 8.78 -10.80
CA GLN A 57 8.94 10.12 -10.20
C GLN A 57 8.29 11.15 -11.13
N GLY A 58 7.38 11.95 -10.56
CA GLY A 58 6.62 12.96 -11.31
C GLY A 58 5.55 12.40 -12.25
N LYS A 59 5.32 11.08 -12.25
CA LYS A 59 4.23 10.44 -13.00
C LYS A 59 3.02 10.18 -12.12
N THR A 60 1.85 10.21 -12.76
CA THR A 60 0.59 9.78 -12.15
C THR A 60 0.07 8.54 -12.86
N VAL A 61 -0.15 7.51 -12.10
CA VAL A 61 -0.75 6.24 -12.55
C VAL A 61 -2.20 6.22 -12.13
N TYR A 62 -3.10 6.03 -13.06
CA TYR A 62 -4.54 5.92 -12.84
C TYR A 62 -5.00 4.49 -13.04
N LEU A 63 -5.66 3.92 -12.05
CA LEU A 63 -6.35 2.64 -12.21
C LEU A 63 -7.76 2.95 -12.73
N GLU A 64 -8.03 2.61 -13.99
CA GLU A 64 -9.30 2.96 -14.65
C GLU A 64 -10.32 1.80 -14.70
N ALA A 65 -9.93 0.65 -14.18
CA ALA A 65 -10.78 -0.53 -14.07
C ALA A 65 -10.30 -1.44 -12.94
N ASP A 66 -11.19 -2.27 -12.44
CA ASP A 66 -10.80 -3.35 -11.54
C ASP A 66 -9.90 -4.36 -12.27
N ILE A 67 -8.85 -4.80 -11.60
CA ILE A 67 -7.89 -5.78 -12.17
C ILE A 67 -7.94 -7.07 -11.35
N ASP A 68 -8.19 -8.19 -12.04
CA ASP A 68 -8.10 -9.52 -11.44
C ASP A 68 -6.74 -10.17 -11.77
N LEU A 69 -5.97 -10.48 -10.73
CA LEU A 69 -4.67 -11.15 -10.81
C LEU A 69 -4.77 -12.66 -10.54
N THR A 70 -5.97 -13.24 -10.47
CA THR A 70 -6.13 -14.67 -10.21
C THR A 70 -5.42 -15.51 -11.28
N GLY A 71 -4.48 -16.34 -10.82
CA GLY A 71 -3.65 -17.16 -11.71
C GLY A 71 -2.54 -16.43 -12.45
N VAL A 72 -2.34 -15.15 -12.19
CA VAL A 72 -1.24 -14.36 -12.74
C VAL A 72 -0.02 -14.49 -11.83
N ASP A 73 1.15 -14.79 -12.39
CA ASP A 73 2.44 -14.74 -11.68
C ASP A 73 2.87 -13.26 -11.55
N TYR A 74 2.39 -12.64 -10.47
CA TYR A 74 2.59 -11.21 -10.25
C TYR A 74 3.95 -10.93 -9.63
N THR A 75 4.69 -10.03 -10.25
CA THR A 75 5.93 -9.48 -9.69
C THR A 75 5.63 -8.14 -9.01
N PRO A 76 5.86 -8.01 -7.68
CA PRO A 76 5.68 -6.76 -6.96
C PRO A 76 6.40 -5.56 -7.58
N ILE A 77 5.75 -4.40 -7.61
CA ILE A 77 6.33 -3.15 -8.11
C ILE A 77 7.59 -2.83 -7.28
N PRO A 78 8.80 -2.81 -7.89
CA PRO A 78 10.06 -2.76 -7.14
C PRO A 78 10.24 -1.48 -6.33
N THR A 79 10.03 -0.32 -6.96
CA THR A 79 10.17 0.99 -6.31
C THR A 79 9.19 1.98 -6.95
N PHE A 80 8.52 2.78 -6.14
CA PHE A 80 7.51 3.72 -6.63
C PHE A 80 7.66 5.09 -5.99
N GLY A 81 7.88 6.13 -6.81
CA GLY A 81 8.06 7.53 -6.38
C GLY A 81 7.09 8.51 -7.05
N GLY A 82 6.09 8.00 -7.78
CA GLY A 82 5.02 8.77 -8.41
C GLY A 82 3.75 8.85 -7.57
N THR A 83 2.64 9.20 -8.18
CA THR A 83 1.31 9.14 -7.59
C THR A 83 0.52 7.99 -8.22
N PHE A 84 -0.01 7.08 -7.41
CA PHE A 84 -0.91 6.02 -7.83
C PHE A 84 -2.33 6.36 -7.35
N GLU A 85 -3.21 6.67 -8.29
CA GLU A 85 -4.61 6.97 -8.06
C GLU A 85 -5.45 5.72 -8.36
N GLY A 86 -5.89 5.05 -7.31
CA GLY A 86 -6.72 3.84 -7.43
C GLY A 86 -8.16 4.12 -7.85
N GLN A 87 -8.63 5.37 -7.68
CA GLN A 87 -9.97 5.84 -8.08
C GLN A 87 -11.12 5.00 -7.49
N GLY A 88 -10.87 4.33 -6.37
CA GLY A 88 -11.83 3.42 -5.75
C GLY A 88 -11.93 2.05 -6.42
N HIS A 89 -11.07 1.75 -7.40
CA HIS A 89 -11.01 0.44 -8.03
C HIS A 89 -10.26 -0.59 -7.18
N THR A 90 -10.47 -1.85 -7.54
CA THR A 90 -9.91 -3.00 -6.82
C THR A 90 -8.89 -3.75 -7.67
N ILE A 91 -7.77 -4.10 -7.04
CA ILE A 91 -6.84 -5.13 -7.54
C ILE A 91 -7.09 -6.39 -6.71
N SER A 92 -7.68 -7.42 -7.31
CA SER A 92 -8.04 -8.66 -6.66
C SER A 92 -7.13 -9.83 -7.05
N GLY A 93 -7.17 -10.91 -6.29
CA GLY A 93 -6.44 -12.13 -6.62
C GLY A 93 -4.92 -12.01 -6.52
N LEU A 94 -4.41 -10.99 -5.81
CA LEU A 94 -2.97 -10.81 -5.61
C LEU A 94 -2.39 -12.04 -4.91
N SER A 95 -1.35 -12.64 -5.52
CA SER A 95 -0.64 -13.78 -4.96
C SER A 95 0.87 -13.55 -5.03
N VAL A 96 1.50 -13.31 -3.88
CA VAL A 96 2.95 -13.09 -3.78
C VAL A 96 3.57 -14.26 -3.01
N THR A 97 4.06 -15.24 -3.76
CA THR A 97 4.66 -16.48 -3.23
C THR A 97 6.18 -16.58 -3.50
N GLY A 98 6.70 -15.74 -4.38
CA GLY A 98 8.11 -15.73 -4.76
C GLY A 98 9.04 -15.40 -3.59
N SER A 99 10.26 -15.94 -3.63
CA SER A 99 11.30 -15.72 -2.61
C SER A 99 11.75 -14.26 -2.52
N GLY A 100 12.22 -13.86 -1.35
CA GLY A 100 12.86 -12.56 -1.09
C GLY A 100 12.11 -11.71 -0.07
N ASN A 101 12.87 -10.85 0.60
CA ASN A 101 12.35 -9.88 1.58
C ASN A 101 11.66 -8.70 0.89
N VAL A 102 10.94 -7.93 1.68
CA VAL A 102 10.24 -6.70 1.28
C VAL A 102 9.21 -6.98 0.19
N ARG A 103 8.01 -7.35 0.57
CA ARG A 103 6.92 -7.76 -0.33
C ARG A 103 5.60 -7.10 0.02
N GLY A 104 4.80 -6.89 -1.01
CA GLY A 104 3.45 -6.36 -1.03
C GLY A 104 3.03 -6.21 -2.48
N LEU A 105 2.00 -5.45 -2.77
CA LEU A 105 1.74 -4.97 -4.13
C LEU A 105 2.93 -4.12 -4.60
N PHE A 106 3.43 -3.25 -3.73
CA PHE A 106 4.68 -2.51 -3.88
C PHE A 106 5.75 -3.10 -2.94
N ARG A 107 7.02 -3.12 -3.38
CA ARG A 107 8.13 -3.41 -2.47
C ARG A 107 8.49 -2.17 -1.66
N TYR A 108 8.77 -1.07 -2.36
CA TYR A 108 9.16 0.22 -1.76
C TYR A 108 8.32 1.36 -2.31
N ILE A 109 7.77 2.20 -1.42
CA ILE A 109 7.22 3.51 -1.76
C ILE A 109 8.24 4.56 -1.31
N GLN A 110 8.76 5.35 -2.26
CA GLN A 110 9.75 6.40 -2.01
C GLN A 110 9.13 7.60 -1.26
N PRO A 111 9.94 8.51 -0.67
CA PRO A 111 9.43 9.70 0.03
C PRO A 111 8.52 10.60 -0.81
N SER A 112 8.74 10.65 -2.13
CA SER A 112 7.86 11.38 -3.07
C SER A 112 6.64 10.57 -3.53
N GLY A 113 6.59 9.28 -3.20
CA GLY A 113 5.53 8.38 -3.64
C GLY A 113 4.22 8.58 -2.88
N ALA A 114 3.11 8.48 -3.59
CA ALA A 114 1.77 8.51 -3.01
C ALA A 114 0.90 7.41 -3.62
N VAL A 115 0.13 6.71 -2.78
CA VAL A 115 -0.87 5.72 -3.20
C VAL A 115 -2.20 6.10 -2.57
N ARG A 116 -3.26 6.23 -3.36
CA ARG A 116 -4.55 6.72 -2.89
C ARG A 116 -5.72 5.94 -3.47
N ASP A 117 -6.80 5.87 -2.66
CA ASP A 117 -8.11 5.38 -3.08
C ASP A 117 -8.04 4.01 -3.78
N LEU A 118 -7.24 3.07 -3.22
CA LEU A 118 -6.96 1.75 -3.80
C LEU A 118 -7.43 0.64 -2.86
N HIS A 119 -8.17 -0.31 -3.42
CA HIS A 119 -8.54 -1.54 -2.72
C HIS A 119 -7.73 -2.71 -3.27
N VAL A 120 -7.14 -3.52 -2.38
CA VAL A 120 -6.36 -4.70 -2.79
C VAL A 120 -6.84 -5.92 -2.02
N SER A 121 -6.93 -7.06 -2.70
CA SER A 121 -7.23 -8.33 -2.04
C SER A 121 -6.36 -9.46 -2.53
N GLY A 122 -5.98 -10.36 -1.60
CA GLY A 122 -5.15 -11.50 -1.96
C GLY A 122 -4.30 -12.07 -0.84
N SER A 123 -3.11 -12.58 -1.19
CA SER A 123 -2.20 -13.24 -0.26
C SER A 123 -0.75 -12.83 -0.48
N ILE A 124 -0.08 -12.46 0.60
CA ILE A 124 1.36 -12.23 0.65
C ILE A 124 1.96 -13.31 1.55
N ALA A 125 2.44 -14.39 0.94
CA ALA A 125 2.95 -15.57 1.64
C ALA A 125 4.17 -16.15 0.91
N PRO A 126 5.34 -15.49 0.98
CA PRO A 126 6.56 -15.97 0.34
C PRO A 126 6.97 -17.32 0.93
N SER A 127 7.46 -18.22 0.06
CA SER A 127 7.70 -19.64 0.36
C SER A 127 8.74 -19.89 1.44
N ASP A 128 9.58 -18.91 1.75
CA ASP A 128 10.70 -19.02 2.69
C ASP A 128 10.55 -18.14 3.94
N ARG A 129 9.31 -17.78 4.30
CA ARG A 129 8.96 -16.99 5.50
C ARG A 129 9.83 -15.75 5.67
N LYS A 130 9.80 -14.88 4.67
CA LYS A 130 10.62 -13.68 4.63
C LYS A 130 10.10 -12.54 5.50
N ASN A 131 10.93 -11.51 5.60
CA ASN A 131 10.72 -10.34 6.44
C ASN A 131 10.19 -9.15 5.64
N THR A 132 9.56 -8.22 6.33
CA THR A 132 9.08 -6.93 5.81
C THR A 132 7.98 -7.13 4.78
N LEU A 133 6.85 -7.65 5.25
CA LEU A 133 5.70 -7.95 4.42
C LEU A 133 4.51 -7.07 4.78
N GLY A 134 3.87 -6.51 3.77
CA GLY A 134 2.61 -5.79 3.91
C GLY A 134 1.66 -6.10 2.77
N GLY A 135 0.37 -5.99 2.99
CA GLY A 135 -0.60 -6.22 1.94
C GLY A 135 -0.45 -5.27 0.75
N LEU A 136 -0.25 -3.98 1.04
CA LEU A 136 0.04 -2.99 0.00
C LEU A 136 1.53 -2.81 -0.23
N VAL A 137 2.32 -2.65 0.82
CA VAL A 137 3.73 -2.30 0.66
C VAL A 137 4.62 -3.02 1.68
N GLY A 138 5.79 -3.47 1.23
CA GLY A 138 6.82 -3.93 2.15
C GLY A 138 7.35 -2.79 3.02
N GLU A 139 7.88 -1.73 2.41
CA GLU A 139 8.47 -0.59 3.11
C GLU A 139 7.92 0.74 2.56
N ASN A 140 7.33 1.56 3.43
CA ASN A 140 6.73 2.84 3.09
C ASN A 140 7.57 4.00 3.61
N GLN A 141 8.03 4.87 2.71
CA GLN A 141 8.63 6.17 3.03
C GLN A 141 7.77 7.34 2.54
N GLY A 142 6.69 7.06 1.78
CA GLY A 142 5.77 8.02 1.17
C GLY A 142 4.44 8.12 1.90
N THR A 143 3.38 8.38 1.15
CA THR A 143 2.03 8.56 1.69
C THR A 143 1.05 7.53 1.12
N ILE A 144 0.35 6.82 1.98
CA ILE A 144 -0.73 5.90 1.64
C ILE A 144 -2.02 6.44 2.26
N THR A 145 -3.04 6.69 1.43
CA THR A 145 -4.28 7.33 1.90
C THR A 145 -5.52 6.64 1.32
N ASN A 146 -6.54 6.43 2.15
CA ASN A 146 -7.84 5.84 1.75
C ASN A 146 -7.67 4.47 1.05
N CYS A 147 -6.73 3.66 1.49
CA CYS A 147 -6.46 2.36 0.90
C CYS A 147 -6.92 1.22 1.82
N SER A 148 -7.22 0.07 1.22
CA SER A 148 -7.54 -1.12 2.00
C SER A 148 -6.81 -2.36 1.48
N PHE A 149 -6.51 -3.28 2.38
CA PHE A 149 -6.10 -4.63 2.04
C PHE A 149 -7.00 -5.66 2.72
N SER A 150 -7.46 -6.64 1.94
CA SER A 150 -8.29 -7.74 2.43
C SER A 150 -7.65 -9.07 2.05
N GLY A 151 -7.27 -9.89 3.03
CA GLY A 151 -6.67 -11.19 2.73
C GLY A 151 -5.65 -11.66 3.75
N ALA A 152 -4.65 -12.43 3.30
CA ALA A 152 -3.67 -13.04 4.18
C ALA A 152 -2.26 -12.46 4.00
N VAL A 153 -1.58 -12.18 5.11
CA VAL A 153 -0.15 -11.82 5.11
C VAL A 153 0.58 -12.76 6.06
N SER A 154 1.55 -13.53 5.56
CA SER A 154 2.26 -14.52 6.36
C SER A 154 3.76 -14.47 6.13
N GLY A 155 4.54 -14.34 7.21
CA GLY A 155 6.00 -14.24 7.16
C GLY A 155 6.65 -14.52 8.51
N ALA A 156 7.86 -13.95 8.71
CA ALA A 156 8.59 -14.04 9.96
C ALA A 156 8.60 -12.71 10.71
N ASP A 157 9.33 -11.71 10.22
CA ASP A 157 9.51 -10.43 10.94
C ASP A 157 8.92 -9.26 10.16
N SER A 158 8.41 -8.25 10.87
CA SER A 158 7.88 -6.99 10.32
C SER A 158 6.72 -7.22 9.37
N ILE A 159 5.65 -7.80 9.90
CA ILE A 159 4.47 -8.20 9.14
C ILE A 159 3.29 -7.28 9.46
N GLY A 160 2.75 -6.61 8.45
CA GLY A 160 1.61 -5.71 8.60
C GLY A 160 0.52 -5.90 7.56
N GLY A 161 -0.70 -5.52 7.90
CA GLY A 161 -1.83 -5.62 6.97
C GLY A 161 -1.71 -4.65 5.80
N ILE A 162 -1.16 -3.47 6.01
CA ILE A 162 -0.92 -2.45 4.99
C ILE A 162 0.56 -2.38 4.65
N ALA A 163 1.44 -2.19 5.64
CA ALA A 163 2.87 -2.02 5.45
C ALA A 163 3.66 -2.98 6.34
N GLY A 164 4.75 -3.58 5.85
CA GLY A 164 5.71 -4.29 6.70
C GLY A 164 6.42 -3.32 7.64
N ILE A 165 7.01 -2.27 7.08
CA ILE A 165 7.62 -1.17 7.80
C ILE A 165 7.07 0.16 7.29
N ASN A 166 6.65 1.05 8.19
CA ASN A 166 6.36 2.44 7.90
C ASN A 166 7.50 3.29 8.45
N GLU A 167 8.33 3.81 7.55
CA GLU A 167 9.54 4.55 7.86
C GLU A 167 9.26 5.97 8.42
N ALA A 168 10.27 6.66 8.92
CA ALA A 168 10.13 7.93 9.63
C ALA A 168 9.40 9.04 8.83
N GLN A 169 9.49 9.03 7.50
CA GLN A 169 8.76 9.95 6.62
C GLN A 169 7.42 9.38 6.14
N GLY A 170 7.19 8.08 6.37
CA GLY A 170 6.01 7.36 5.90
C GLY A 170 4.73 7.80 6.62
N GLN A 171 3.67 7.96 5.85
CA GLN A 171 2.34 8.30 6.34
C GLN A 171 1.33 7.27 5.85
N ILE A 172 0.51 6.74 6.76
CA ILE A 172 -0.61 5.84 6.46
C ILE A 172 -1.86 6.47 7.06
N ILE A 173 -2.80 6.89 6.20
CA ILE A 173 -3.93 7.72 6.61
C ILE A 173 -5.23 7.09 6.09
N ASN A 174 -6.23 6.93 6.97
CA ASN A 174 -7.55 6.42 6.62
C ASN A 174 -7.49 5.08 5.84
N CYS A 175 -6.63 4.17 6.28
CA CYS A 175 -6.45 2.87 5.66
C CYS A 175 -7.05 1.77 6.53
N SER A 176 -7.49 0.68 5.91
CA SER A 176 -8.08 -0.44 6.62
C SER A 176 -7.50 -1.78 6.21
N PHE A 177 -7.42 -2.68 7.19
CA PHE A 177 -7.06 -4.07 6.96
C PHE A 177 -8.19 -4.99 7.44
N SER A 178 -8.46 -6.04 6.63
CA SER A 178 -9.33 -7.14 7.01
C SER A 178 -8.74 -8.47 6.53
N GLY A 179 -8.76 -9.48 7.36
CA GLY A 179 -8.22 -10.81 6.99
C GLY A 179 -7.38 -11.44 8.08
N SER A 180 -6.25 -12.05 7.72
CA SER A 180 -5.38 -12.73 8.69
C SER A 180 -3.91 -12.36 8.51
N ILE A 181 -3.25 -12.12 9.63
CA ILE A 181 -1.80 -11.90 9.68
C ILE A 181 -1.16 -12.97 10.54
N THR A 182 -0.09 -13.57 10.01
CA THR A 182 0.72 -14.56 10.76
C THR A 182 2.20 -14.16 10.65
N GLY A 183 2.87 -14.04 11.79
CA GLY A 183 4.29 -13.69 11.86
C GLY A 183 4.91 -14.09 13.19
N GLU A 184 6.23 -13.96 13.33
CA GLU A 184 6.99 -14.29 14.52
C GLU A 184 7.28 -13.06 15.37
N HIS A 185 7.77 -11.99 14.73
CA HIS A 185 8.15 -10.75 15.41
C HIS A 185 7.60 -9.52 14.68
N TYR A 186 7.29 -8.47 15.42
CA TYR A 186 6.82 -7.18 14.89
C TYR A 186 5.61 -7.35 13.97
N VAL A 187 4.52 -7.91 14.53
CA VAL A 187 3.29 -8.19 13.79
C VAL A 187 2.22 -7.18 14.17
N GLY A 188 1.65 -6.49 13.20
CA GLY A 188 0.64 -5.47 13.43
C GLY A 188 -0.45 -5.42 12.36
N GLY A 189 -1.68 -5.02 12.76
CA GLY A 189 -2.82 -4.96 11.84
C GLY A 189 -2.65 -3.96 10.69
N ILE A 190 -1.96 -2.85 10.93
CA ILE A 190 -1.68 -1.84 9.89
C ILE A 190 -0.21 -1.90 9.47
N ALA A 191 0.72 -1.81 10.40
CA ALA A 191 2.15 -1.89 10.12
C ALA A 191 2.83 -2.83 11.10
N GLY A 192 3.78 -3.65 10.62
CA GLY A 192 4.63 -4.48 11.48
C GLY A 192 5.54 -3.63 12.35
N GLN A 193 6.25 -2.70 11.75
CA GLN A 193 7.00 -1.66 12.47
C GLN A 193 6.56 -0.28 12.00
N ASN A 194 6.41 0.66 12.94
CA ASN A 194 6.04 2.04 12.63
C ASN A 194 7.02 3.03 13.24
N TYR A 195 7.72 3.76 12.40
CA TYR A 195 8.58 4.89 12.75
C TYR A 195 7.99 6.24 12.27
N GLY A 196 6.95 6.18 11.43
CA GLY A 196 6.29 7.33 10.83
C GLY A 196 4.94 7.64 11.48
N SER A 197 3.96 8.02 10.65
CA SER A 197 2.62 8.40 11.10
C SER A 197 1.56 7.41 10.62
N ILE A 198 0.69 6.95 11.53
CA ILE A 198 -0.52 6.18 11.24
C ILE A 198 -1.70 6.94 11.84
N VAL A 199 -2.66 7.34 11.01
CA VAL A 199 -3.79 8.18 11.43
C VAL A 199 -5.11 7.64 10.85
N GLN A 200 -6.13 7.51 11.70
CA GLN A 200 -7.49 7.09 11.30
C GLN A 200 -7.53 5.74 10.56
N CYS A 201 -6.64 4.82 10.92
CA CYS A 201 -6.60 3.49 10.33
C CYS A 201 -7.37 2.48 11.18
N GLU A 202 -7.93 1.46 10.53
CA GLU A 202 -8.74 0.44 11.17
C GLU A 202 -8.19 -0.96 10.86
N ASN A 203 -8.13 -1.82 11.88
CA ASN A 203 -7.86 -3.24 11.72
C ASN A 203 -9.07 -4.04 12.22
N SER A 204 -9.72 -4.75 11.32
CA SER A 204 -10.78 -5.72 11.63
C SER A 204 -10.35 -7.17 11.40
N GLY A 205 -9.09 -7.38 11.04
CA GLY A 205 -8.50 -8.70 10.80
C GLY A 205 -7.95 -9.36 12.07
N SER A 206 -7.63 -10.64 11.95
CA SER A 206 -6.99 -11.43 13.00
C SER A 206 -5.46 -11.39 12.91
N ILE A 207 -4.79 -11.35 14.06
CA ILE A 207 -3.33 -11.29 14.14
C ILE A 207 -2.86 -12.45 15.01
N ASN A 208 -2.05 -13.36 14.45
CA ASN A 208 -1.47 -14.51 15.16
C ASN A 208 -2.51 -15.32 15.98
N THR A 209 -3.76 -15.33 15.55
CA THR A 209 -4.77 -16.15 16.20
C THR A 209 -4.54 -17.60 15.82
N THR A 210 -4.21 -18.45 16.78
CA THR A 210 -4.48 -19.88 16.69
C THR A 210 -5.98 -20.07 16.85
N GLU A 211 -6.66 -20.66 15.87
CA GLU A 211 -7.97 -21.22 16.14
C GLU A 211 -7.78 -22.24 17.28
N VAL A 212 -8.29 -21.88 18.44
CA VAL A 212 -8.41 -22.87 19.52
C VAL A 212 -9.53 -23.76 19.03
N ASP A 213 -9.19 -25.03 18.68
CA ASP A 213 -10.18 -26.02 18.35
C ASP A 213 -11.28 -25.96 19.42
N ALA A 214 -12.53 -25.83 19.00
CA ALA A 214 -13.70 -25.74 19.89
C ALA A 214 -13.90 -26.98 20.77
N GLU A 215 -13.03 -27.97 20.66
CA GLU A 215 -12.94 -29.17 21.48
C GLU A 215 -11.87 -29.10 22.59
N LEU A 216 -11.41 -27.90 22.98
CA LEU A 216 -10.61 -27.82 24.21
C LEU A 216 -11.50 -28.24 25.38
N ASN A 217 -11.32 -29.48 25.78
CA ASN A 217 -12.04 -30.06 26.94
C ASN A 217 -11.52 -29.35 28.20
N LEU A 218 -12.23 -28.29 28.58
CA LEU A 218 -11.88 -27.42 29.72
C LEU A 218 -11.81 -28.20 31.04
N ASP A 219 -12.40 -29.42 31.10
CA ASP A 219 -12.38 -30.27 32.27
C ASP A 219 -10.98 -30.86 32.55
N ASN A 220 -10.07 -30.84 31.60
CA ASN A 220 -8.71 -31.36 31.73
C ASN A 220 -7.61 -30.27 31.85
N LEU A 221 -7.97 -28.99 31.84
CA LEU A 221 -7.00 -27.93 32.08
C LEU A 221 -6.66 -27.80 33.56
N ASN A 222 -5.38 -27.81 33.90
CA ASN A 222 -4.97 -27.48 35.26
C ASN A 222 -5.14 -25.99 35.54
N GLN A 223 -5.16 -25.61 36.82
CA GLN A 223 -5.42 -24.23 37.24
C GLN A 223 -4.40 -23.22 36.67
N ASP A 224 -3.15 -23.64 36.42
CA ASP A 224 -2.11 -22.77 35.84
C ASP A 224 -2.36 -22.50 34.37
N GLN A 225 -2.90 -23.44 33.61
CA GLN A 225 -3.30 -23.25 32.21
C GLN A 225 -4.55 -22.37 32.09
N LEU A 226 -5.50 -22.46 33.01
CA LEU A 226 -6.65 -21.57 33.10
C LEU A 226 -6.23 -20.13 33.43
N ASN A 227 -5.33 -19.96 34.40
CA ASN A 227 -4.82 -18.65 34.75
C ASN A 227 -3.99 -18.00 33.63
N ALA A 228 -3.30 -18.78 32.81
CA ALA A 228 -2.59 -18.31 31.64
C ALA A 228 -3.55 -17.86 30.53
N ALA A 229 -4.67 -18.55 30.35
CA ALA A 229 -5.71 -18.19 29.38
C ALA A 229 -6.48 -16.90 29.78
N GLU A 230 -6.72 -16.68 31.08
CA GLU A 230 -7.36 -15.46 31.59
C GLU A 230 -6.50 -14.20 31.46
N ASN A 231 -5.18 -14.35 31.34
CA ASN A 231 -4.22 -13.26 31.24
C ASN A 231 -3.80 -12.91 29.80
N VAL A 232 -4.39 -13.52 28.80
CA VAL A 232 -4.19 -13.10 27.41
C VAL A 232 -5.06 -11.86 27.17
N PRO A 233 -4.49 -10.65 27.06
CA PRO A 233 -5.29 -9.49 26.76
C PRO A 233 -5.88 -9.65 25.36
N VAL A 234 -7.19 -9.86 25.29
CA VAL A 234 -7.94 -9.74 24.04
C VAL A 234 -7.92 -8.25 23.68
N CYS A 235 -6.97 -7.86 22.90
CA CYS A 235 -6.87 -6.50 22.42
C CYS A 235 -7.80 -6.34 21.21
N THR A 236 -9.02 -5.88 21.44
CA THR A 236 -9.99 -5.58 20.38
C THR A 236 -9.66 -4.28 19.63
N ASP A 237 -8.75 -3.45 20.17
CA ASP A 237 -8.43 -2.13 19.62
C ASP A 237 -6.92 -1.93 19.34
N CYS A 238 -6.11 -2.99 19.27
CA CYS A 238 -4.67 -2.83 19.04
C CYS A 238 -4.35 -2.54 17.58
N LEU A 239 -4.13 -1.27 17.28
CA LEU A 239 -3.53 -0.81 16.02
C LEU A 239 -2.03 -1.17 15.93
N LEU A 240 -1.38 -1.40 17.06
CA LEU A 240 0.01 -1.84 17.19
C LEU A 240 0.10 -2.93 18.27
N TYR A 241 0.47 -4.14 17.90
CA TYR A 241 0.94 -5.14 18.85
C TYR A 241 2.46 -5.18 18.77
N THR A 242 3.13 -4.60 19.76
CA THR A 242 4.55 -4.86 20.00
C THR A 242 4.62 -6.03 20.96
N SER A 243 5.06 -7.20 20.50
CA SER A 243 5.45 -8.27 21.41
C SER A 243 6.51 -7.73 22.37
N PRO A 244 6.35 -7.88 23.71
CA PRO A 244 7.41 -7.51 24.63
C PRO A 244 8.65 -8.33 24.29
N SER A 245 9.77 -7.64 24.05
CA SER A 245 11.07 -8.28 23.97
C SER A 245 11.28 -9.13 25.22
N PRO A 246 11.77 -10.39 25.12
CA PRO A 246 12.19 -11.12 26.28
C PRO A 246 13.26 -10.25 26.98
N ARG A 247 13.01 -9.87 28.22
CA ARG A 247 14.04 -9.28 29.04
C ARG A 247 14.91 -10.42 29.55
N ASP A 248 16.21 -10.27 29.36
CA ASP A 248 17.26 -11.08 29.98
C ASP A 248 17.09 -11.21 31.48
#